data_71cd2d2c48274395b2ba8256fe2eed84
#
_entry.id   71cd2d2c48274395b2ba8256fe2eed84
#
_cell.length_a   1.000
_cell.length_b   1.000
_cell.length_c   1.000
_cell.angle_alpha   90.00
_cell.angle_beta   90.00
_cell.angle_gamma   90.00
#
_symmetry.space_group_name_H-M   'P 1'
#
loop_
_entity.id
_entity.type
_entity.pdbx_description
1 polymer ?
#
loop_
_entity_poly.entity_id
_entity_poly.type
_entity_poly.pdbx_seq_one_letter_code
_entity_poly.pdbx_strand_id
1 'polypeptide(L)'
;MKQVILFFSVLIALSSCKNSMQGKNTNSSGDIVVYLEESFKPLFETSIYTFEGQYPLANILPQYVNETAAIDAFMNRKTSTICITRDFTKEEKDALRKQNNIEVRSTKMAIDALALVVHPENADTLMTVDRLKNILQGKDSLWTGTKNVINVVFDNPNSANFLYLKNLAQVEQMPVNVFAVNSNEEVINYVKSHKNALGVIGVNWISDEEDPQALKFRDGLNVVSIAKSEGEEYFKPYQAYIYEGYYDNKAYPLVREVWIITKAGRSTLDAGLVNFMVGEKGQLIILKSSLIPADMQARMLNIRTE
;
A
#
# COMPACT_ATOMS: atom_id res chain seq x y z
N MET A 1 64.38 -29.36 11.92
CA MET A 1 63.71 -28.16 12.39
C MET A 1 63.33 -27.19 11.26
N LYS A 2 64.13 -26.99 10.20
CA LYS A 2 63.78 -26.06 9.11
C LYS A 2 62.59 -26.51 8.21
N GLN A 3 62.31 -27.80 8.08
CA GLN A 3 61.19 -28.31 7.27
C GLN A 3 59.83 -28.24 7.98
N VAL A 4 59.80 -28.25 9.30
CA VAL A 4 58.55 -28.12 10.11
C VAL A 4 58.05 -26.67 10.13
N ILE A 5 58.94 -25.69 10.09
CA ILE A 5 58.59 -24.27 10.05
C ILE A 5 57.94 -23.86 8.69
N LEU A 6 58.37 -24.51 7.57
CA LEU A 6 57.82 -24.24 6.26
C LEU A 6 56.37 -24.79 6.12
N PHE A 7 56.05 -25.89 6.79
CA PHE A 7 54.69 -26.47 6.73
C PHE A 7 53.69 -25.68 7.60
N PHE A 8 54.17 -25.00 8.65
CA PHE A 8 53.31 -24.19 9.51
C PHE A 8 52.96 -22.82 8.92
N SER A 9 53.86 -22.26 8.07
CA SER A 9 53.62 -20.99 7.34
C SER A 9 52.64 -21.12 6.18
N VAL A 10 52.48 -22.32 5.58
CA VAL A 10 51.50 -22.58 4.49
C VAL A 10 50.07 -22.76 5.09
N LEU A 11 49.94 -23.27 6.33
CA LEU A 11 48.63 -23.44 6.96
C LEU A 11 47.97 -22.12 7.41
N ILE A 12 48.77 -21.07 7.67
CA ILE A 12 48.26 -19.76 8.05
C ILE A 12 47.74 -18.97 6.85
N ALA A 13 48.24 -19.26 5.64
CA ALA A 13 47.76 -18.62 4.40
C ALA A 13 46.37 -19.07 3.94
N LEU A 14 45.88 -20.24 4.44
CA LEU A 14 44.54 -20.75 4.07
C LEU A 14 43.42 -20.29 5.00
N SER A 15 43.72 -19.61 6.10
CA SER A 15 42.72 -19.08 7.01
C SER A 15 42.33 -17.61 6.72
N SER A 16 42.89 -16.99 5.67
CA SER A 16 42.63 -15.59 5.33
C SER A 16 41.47 -15.36 4.35
N CYS A 17 40.76 -16.41 3.95
CA CYS A 17 39.58 -16.28 3.05
C CYS A 17 38.26 -16.46 3.77
N LYS A 18 38.13 -16.03 5.02
CA LYS A 18 36.85 -15.92 5.73
C LYS A 18 36.58 -14.48 6.14
N ASN A 19 36.64 -13.51 5.19
CA ASN A 19 36.10 -12.20 5.47
C ASN A 19 35.47 -11.59 4.22
N SER A 20 34.20 -11.20 4.44
CA SER A 20 33.41 -10.27 3.63
C SER A 20 32.82 -10.82 2.32
N MET A 21 31.98 -11.85 2.41
CA MET A 21 30.74 -11.77 1.66
C MET A 21 29.65 -11.07 2.49
N GLN A 22 29.98 -10.03 3.21
CA GLN A 22 29.01 -8.96 3.45
C GLN A 22 28.88 -8.22 2.13
N GLY A 23 27.79 -8.53 1.40
CA GLY A 23 27.59 -8.03 0.06
C GLY A 23 27.65 -6.51 0.04
N LYS A 24 28.46 -5.97 -0.86
CA LYS A 24 28.41 -4.53 -1.14
C LYS A 24 26.95 -4.17 -1.37
N ASN A 25 26.45 -3.14 -0.68
CA ASN A 25 25.12 -2.62 -0.95
C ASN A 25 25.08 -2.07 -2.38
N THR A 26 24.42 -2.80 -3.28
CA THR A 26 24.25 -2.47 -4.69
C THR A 26 22.76 -2.57 -5.05
N ASN A 27 22.41 -2.28 -6.29
CA ASN A 27 21.00 -2.37 -6.73
C ASN A 27 20.42 -3.80 -6.68
N SER A 28 21.25 -4.83 -6.47
CA SER A 28 20.85 -6.25 -6.50
C SER A 28 21.41 -7.06 -5.34
N SER A 29 22.06 -6.42 -4.37
CA SER A 29 22.63 -7.11 -3.20
C SER A 29 22.72 -6.19 -2.01
N GLY A 30 22.66 -6.74 -0.79
CA GLY A 30 22.75 -6.06 0.49
C GLY A 30 21.52 -6.30 1.36
N ASP A 31 21.51 -5.62 2.49
CA ASP A 31 20.44 -5.69 3.49
C ASP A 31 19.82 -4.31 3.66
N ILE A 32 18.49 -4.21 3.54
CA ILE A 32 17.77 -2.96 3.80
C ILE A 32 16.50 -3.21 4.63
N VAL A 33 16.13 -2.20 5.41
CA VAL A 33 14.84 -2.15 6.10
C VAL A 33 13.99 -1.08 5.41
N VAL A 34 12.80 -1.45 4.96
CA VAL A 34 11.85 -0.55 4.32
C VAL A 34 10.58 -0.44 5.16
N TYR A 35 10.04 0.77 5.28
CA TYR A 35 8.78 1.00 6.00
C TYR A 35 7.67 1.25 4.99
N LEU A 36 6.67 0.39 5.03
CA LEU A 36 5.62 0.30 4.02
C LEU A 36 4.26 0.49 4.70
N GLU A 37 3.43 1.33 4.13
CA GLU A 37 2.06 1.48 4.60
C GLU A 37 1.32 0.14 4.50
N GLU A 38 0.65 -0.26 5.59
CA GLU A 38 0.12 -1.61 5.79
C GLU A 38 -0.95 -1.99 4.76
N SER A 39 -1.69 -1.01 4.22
CA SER A 39 -2.68 -1.26 3.17
C SER A 39 -2.07 -1.91 1.92
N PHE A 40 -0.75 -1.75 1.68
CA PHE A 40 -0.06 -2.32 0.53
C PHE A 40 0.70 -3.61 0.84
N LYS A 41 0.49 -4.21 2.01
CA LYS A 41 1.18 -5.44 2.43
C LYS A 41 1.07 -6.55 1.37
N PRO A 42 -0.10 -6.95 0.83
CA PRO A 42 -0.19 -8.00 -0.19
C PRO A 42 0.67 -7.71 -1.43
N LEU A 43 0.62 -6.47 -1.93
CA LEU A 43 1.41 -6.02 -3.07
C LEU A 43 2.92 -6.16 -2.82
N PHE A 44 3.39 -5.70 -1.65
CA PHE A 44 4.82 -5.71 -1.34
C PHE A 44 5.34 -7.11 -0.98
N GLU A 45 4.55 -7.97 -0.37
CA GLU A 45 4.94 -9.37 -0.15
C GLU A 45 5.25 -10.07 -1.47
N THR A 46 4.38 -9.95 -2.47
CA THR A 46 4.59 -10.49 -3.81
C THR A 46 5.80 -9.84 -4.51
N SER A 47 5.93 -8.52 -4.39
CA SER A 47 6.99 -7.76 -5.06
C SER A 47 8.37 -8.07 -4.49
N ILE A 48 8.50 -8.12 -3.16
CA ILE A 48 9.76 -8.44 -2.47
C ILE A 48 10.15 -9.89 -2.76
N TYR A 49 9.21 -10.84 -2.64
CA TYR A 49 9.47 -12.24 -3.00
C TYR A 49 9.99 -12.39 -4.43
N THR A 50 9.38 -11.68 -5.38
CA THR A 50 9.80 -11.72 -6.79
C THR A 50 11.17 -11.06 -6.99
N PHE A 51 11.44 -9.95 -6.31
CA PHE A 51 12.71 -9.24 -6.38
C PHE A 51 13.85 -10.09 -5.82
N GLU A 52 13.68 -10.65 -4.62
CA GLU A 52 14.69 -11.50 -3.97
C GLU A 52 14.91 -12.82 -4.74
N GLY A 53 13.87 -13.38 -5.34
CA GLY A 53 13.98 -14.51 -6.26
C GLY A 53 14.83 -14.20 -7.49
N GLN A 54 14.79 -12.96 -8.00
CA GLN A 54 15.66 -12.50 -9.09
C GLN A 54 17.08 -12.15 -8.63
N TYR A 55 17.21 -11.66 -7.39
CA TYR A 55 18.47 -11.18 -6.80
C TYR A 55 18.76 -11.89 -5.47
N PRO A 56 19.31 -13.11 -5.49
CA PRO A 56 19.47 -13.94 -4.29
C PRO A 56 20.42 -13.38 -3.20
N LEU A 57 21.14 -12.30 -3.50
CA LEU A 57 22.00 -11.58 -2.54
C LEU A 57 21.33 -10.33 -1.99
N ALA A 58 20.08 -10.08 -2.35
CA ALA A 58 19.26 -9.02 -1.77
C ALA A 58 18.47 -9.58 -0.58
N ASN A 59 18.42 -8.80 0.50
CA ASN A 59 17.60 -9.10 1.67
C ASN A 59 16.84 -7.83 2.05
N ILE A 60 15.52 -7.83 1.84
CA ILE A 60 14.64 -6.70 2.10
C ILE A 60 13.75 -7.05 3.29
N LEU A 61 13.88 -6.30 4.38
CA LEU A 61 13.12 -6.49 5.62
C LEU A 61 11.98 -5.46 5.67
N PRO A 62 10.76 -5.83 5.25
CA PRO A 62 9.62 -4.92 5.30
C PRO A 62 9.12 -4.73 6.74
N GLN A 63 8.82 -3.48 7.09
CA GLN A 63 8.09 -3.09 8.28
C GLN A 63 6.75 -2.52 7.83
N TYR A 64 5.69 -3.30 7.97
CA TYR A 64 4.34 -2.86 7.67
C TYR A 64 3.79 -2.05 8.84
N VAL A 65 3.54 -0.78 8.58
CA VAL A 65 3.14 0.21 9.59
C VAL A 65 2.09 1.15 9.03
N ASN A 66 1.46 1.96 9.89
CA ASN A 66 0.60 3.04 9.39
C ASN A 66 1.41 4.16 8.72
N GLU A 67 0.76 4.99 7.89
CA GLU A 67 1.40 6.05 7.10
C GLU A 67 2.21 7.02 7.96
N THR A 68 1.66 7.45 9.10
CA THR A 68 2.35 8.37 10.01
C THR A 68 3.65 7.75 10.54
N ALA A 69 3.61 6.49 10.95
CA ALA A 69 4.79 5.78 11.46
C ALA A 69 5.86 5.56 10.36
N ALA A 70 5.45 5.34 9.11
CA ALA A 70 6.38 5.25 7.98
C ALA A 70 7.10 6.60 7.76
N ILE A 71 6.36 7.71 7.77
CA ILE A 71 6.91 9.06 7.65
C ILE A 71 7.87 9.35 8.82
N ASP A 72 7.47 9.06 10.06
CA ASP A 72 8.30 9.27 11.25
C ASP A 72 9.61 8.45 11.19
N ALA A 73 9.54 7.20 10.73
CA ALA A 73 10.73 6.36 10.56
C ALA A 73 11.68 6.94 9.51
N PHE A 74 11.15 7.47 8.43
CA PHE A 74 11.94 8.13 7.40
C PHE A 74 12.59 9.42 7.90
N MET A 75 11.82 10.30 8.55
CA MET A 75 12.31 11.56 9.10
C MET A 75 13.39 11.33 10.17
N ASN A 76 13.21 10.31 11.03
CA ASN A 76 14.14 9.93 12.09
C ASN A 76 15.28 9.00 11.62
N ARG A 77 15.47 8.81 10.32
CA ARG A 77 16.57 8.02 9.70
C ARG A 77 16.60 6.54 10.09
N LYS A 78 15.48 5.96 10.50
CA LYS A 78 15.35 4.53 10.76
C LYS A 78 15.32 3.71 9.47
N THR A 79 14.89 4.34 8.38
CA THR A 79 14.88 3.78 7.03
C THR A 79 15.31 4.82 6.00
N SER A 80 15.73 4.36 4.84
CA SER A 80 15.99 5.20 3.66
C SER A 80 14.87 5.15 2.63
N THR A 81 13.94 4.22 2.75
CA THR A 81 12.87 4.02 1.77
C THR A 81 11.53 3.71 2.45
N ILE A 82 10.50 4.42 2.02
CA ILE A 82 9.11 4.23 2.48
C ILE A 82 8.14 4.15 1.31
N CYS A 83 6.98 3.52 1.57
CA CYS A 83 5.81 3.60 0.69
C CYS A 83 4.63 4.21 1.44
N ILE A 84 4.03 5.25 0.85
CA ILE A 84 2.91 6.01 1.42
C ILE A 84 1.94 6.45 0.31
N THR A 85 0.80 7.05 0.69
CA THR A 85 -0.27 7.40 -0.25
C THR A 85 -0.22 8.84 -0.78
N ARG A 86 0.84 9.58 -0.51
CA ARG A 86 1.07 10.93 -1.02
C ARG A 86 2.55 11.20 -1.26
N ASP A 87 2.87 12.16 -2.07
CA ASP A 87 4.23 12.72 -2.10
C ASP A 87 4.49 13.61 -0.87
N PHE A 88 5.74 13.79 -0.52
CA PHE A 88 6.12 14.82 0.44
C PHE A 88 5.84 16.21 -0.13
N THR A 89 5.35 17.10 0.74
CA THR A 89 5.19 18.50 0.37
C THR A 89 6.54 19.15 0.07
N LYS A 90 6.49 20.29 -0.57
CA LYS A 90 7.71 21.08 -0.83
C LYS A 90 8.41 21.45 0.48
N GLU A 91 7.64 21.80 1.50
CA GLU A 91 8.13 22.18 2.83
C GLU A 91 8.82 21.01 3.52
N GLU A 92 8.25 19.79 3.46
CA GLU A 92 8.85 18.56 3.98
C GLU A 92 10.18 18.25 3.28
N LYS A 93 10.22 18.34 1.95
CA LYS A 93 11.44 18.14 1.14
C LYS A 93 12.50 19.19 1.45
N ASP A 94 12.09 20.45 1.56
CA ASP A 94 12.99 21.56 1.90
C ASP A 94 13.56 21.45 3.32
N ALA A 95 12.75 20.99 4.29
CA ALA A 95 13.20 20.73 5.66
C ALA A 95 14.29 19.64 5.70
N LEU A 96 14.09 18.52 5.00
CA LEU A 96 15.07 17.44 4.89
C LEU A 96 16.38 17.91 4.22
N ARG A 97 16.27 18.73 3.17
CA ARG A 97 17.43 19.29 2.48
C ARG A 97 18.21 20.26 3.36
N LYS A 98 17.52 21.20 4.03
CA LYS A 98 18.16 22.23 4.87
C LYS A 98 18.79 21.65 6.15
N GLN A 99 18.09 20.74 6.83
CA GLN A 99 18.55 20.18 8.10
C GLN A 99 19.65 19.15 7.94
N ASN A 100 19.66 18.40 6.85
CA ASN A 100 20.46 17.19 6.74
C ASN A 100 21.20 17.03 5.41
N ASN A 101 21.10 17.98 4.50
CA ASN A 101 21.56 17.86 3.11
C ASN A 101 21.08 16.58 2.41
N ILE A 102 19.82 16.17 2.73
CA ILE A 102 19.20 14.98 2.19
C ILE A 102 18.39 15.34 0.95
N GLU A 103 18.72 14.71 -0.17
CA GLU A 103 17.91 14.76 -1.38
C GLU A 103 16.93 13.61 -1.38
N VAL A 104 15.63 13.93 -1.42
CA VAL A 104 14.54 12.96 -1.45
C VAL A 104 14.08 12.78 -2.89
N ARG A 105 13.95 11.52 -3.31
CA ARG A 105 13.36 11.14 -4.59
C ARG A 105 12.02 10.46 -4.31
N SER A 106 10.97 11.04 -4.85
CA SER A 106 9.61 10.51 -4.79
C SER A 106 9.22 9.98 -6.17
N THR A 107 8.69 8.78 -6.21
CA THR A 107 8.26 8.15 -7.46
C THR A 107 6.85 7.60 -7.25
N LYS A 108 5.89 8.08 -8.04
CA LYS A 108 4.56 7.49 -8.09
C LYS A 108 4.67 6.12 -8.75
N MET A 109 4.21 5.08 -8.07
CA MET A 109 4.32 3.72 -8.56
C MET A 109 2.98 3.10 -8.96
N ALA A 110 1.88 3.58 -8.36
CA ALA A 110 0.55 3.06 -8.64
C ALA A 110 -0.55 4.07 -8.31
N ILE A 111 -1.75 3.77 -8.75
CA ILE A 111 -2.99 4.35 -8.24
C ILE A 111 -3.80 3.22 -7.61
N ASP A 112 -4.25 3.46 -6.39
CA ASP A 112 -5.04 2.57 -5.54
C ASP A 112 -6.44 3.14 -5.31
N ALA A 113 -7.31 2.33 -4.74
CA ALA A 113 -8.62 2.76 -4.28
C ALA A 113 -8.93 2.19 -2.90
N LEU A 114 -9.74 2.93 -2.13
CA LEU A 114 -10.34 2.39 -0.92
C LEU A 114 -11.58 1.58 -1.31
N ALA A 115 -11.68 0.36 -0.80
CA ALA A 115 -12.88 -0.44 -0.88
C ALA A 115 -13.68 -0.31 0.42
N LEU A 116 -14.99 -0.08 0.29
CA LEU A 116 -15.94 -0.20 1.38
C LEU A 116 -16.55 -1.60 1.33
N VAL A 117 -16.54 -2.29 2.46
CA VAL A 117 -17.01 -3.67 2.56
C VAL A 117 -18.02 -3.82 3.69
N VAL A 118 -19.02 -4.67 3.48
CA VAL A 118 -20.07 -4.97 4.45
C VAL A 118 -20.30 -6.47 4.56
N HIS A 119 -20.98 -6.89 5.63
CA HIS A 119 -21.39 -8.28 5.81
C HIS A 119 -22.31 -8.74 4.66
N PRO A 120 -22.27 -10.00 4.20
CA PRO A 120 -23.09 -10.49 3.09
C PRO A 120 -24.60 -10.30 3.28
N GLU A 121 -25.09 -10.35 4.51
CA GLU A 121 -26.50 -10.13 4.82
C GLU A 121 -26.88 -8.65 4.90
N ASN A 122 -25.96 -7.72 4.76
CA ASN A 122 -26.27 -6.30 4.69
C ASN A 122 -26.73 -5.96 3.27
N ALA A 123 -27.98 -5.53 3.13
CA ALA A 123 -28.58 -5.19 1.85
C ALA A 123 -28.16 -3.79 1.33
N ASP A 124 -27.58 -2.94 2.19
CA ASP A 124 -27.19 -1.56 1.87
C ASP A 124 -25.79 -1.54 1.21
N THR A 125 -25.74 -1.94 -0.05
CA THR A 125 -24.50 -2.10 -0.84
C THR A 125 -24.26 -0.97 -1.84
N LEU A 126 -25.07 0.09 -1.79
CA LEU A 126 -24.94 1.30 -2.59
C LEU A 126 -24.75 2.50 -1.67
N MET A 127 -23.71 3.29 -1.91
CA MET A 127 -23.40 4.47 -1.11
C MET A 127 -22.90 5.61 -1.96
N THR A 128 -23.30 6.85 -1.65
CA THR A 128 -22.70 8.03 -2.27
C THR A 128 -21.56 8.57 -1.40
N VAL A 129 -20.62 9.29 -2.04
CA VAL A 129 -19.56 10.01 -1.30
C VAL A 129 -20.19 11.00 -0.30
N ASP A 130 -21.28 11.65 -0.67
CA ASP A 130 -21.96 12.60 0.23
C ASP A 130 -22.54 11.89 1.45
N ARG A 131 -23.16 10.71 1.29
CA ARG A 131 -23.63 9.90 2.41
C ARG A 131 -22.47 9.43 3.30
N LEU A 132 -21.39 8.95 2.69
CA LEU A 132 -20.19 8.55 3.42
C LEU A 132 -19.64 9.72 4.27
N LYS A 133 -19.54 10.93 3.69
CA LYS A 133 -19.17 12.15 4.45
C LYS A 133 -20.12 12.40 5.62
N ASN A 134 -21.42 12.30 5.40
CA ASN A 134 -22.41 12.49 6.47
C ASN A 134 -22.26 11.47 7.60
N ILE A 135 -21.97 10.21 7.28
CA ILE A 135 -21.68 9.16 8.27
C ILE A 135 -20.44 9.54 9.08
N LEU A 136 -19.34 9.92 8.42
CA LEU A 136 -18.09 10.29 9.07
C LEU A 136 -18.16 11.62 9.84
N GLN A 137 -19.15 12.47 9.53
CA GLN A 137 -19.47 13.70 10.26
C GLN A 137 -20.48 13.48 11.41
N GLY A 138 -20.99 12.24 11.57
CA GLY A 138 -22.02 11.92 12.57
C GLY A 138 -23.42 12.46 12.27
N LYS A 139 -23.67 12.92 11.02
CA LYS A 139 -24.97 13.44 10.56
C LYS A 139 -25.92 12.32 10.11
N ASP A 140 -25.37 11.20 9.63
CA ASP A 140 -26.07 9.97 9.32
C ASP A 140 -25.39 8.83 10.09
N SER A 141 -26.17 8.01 10.76
CA SER A 141 -25.62 6.94 11.61
C SER A 141 -26.34 5.61 11.48
N LEU A 142 -27.37 5.51 10.62
CA LEU A 142 -28.22 4.33 10.55
C LEU A 142 -28.16 3.70 9.15
N TRP A 143 -28.17 2.36 9.11
CA TRP A 143 -28.38 1.63 7.87
C TRP A 143 -29.77 1.91 7.29
N THR A 144 -29.86 2.01 5.96
CA THR A 144 -31.09 2.39 5.25
C THR A 144 -32.27 1.47 5.65
N GLY A 145 -33.39 2.08 6.04
CA GLY A 145 -34.60 1.36 6.43
C GLY A 145 -34.52 0.57 7.74
N THR A 146 -33.47 0.79 8.54
CA THR A 146 -33.26 0.07 9.80
C THR A 146 -33.09 1.03 10.99
N LYS A 147 -33.01 0.48 12.21
CA LYS A 147 -32.58 1.17 13.42
C LYS A 147 -31.15 0.82 13.84
N ASN A 148 -30.43 0.07 13.00
CA ASN A 148 -29.10 -0.40 13.30
C ASN A 148 -28.08 0.68 13.00
N VAL A 149 -27.20 0.96 13.97
CA VAL A 149 -26.12 1.94 13.82
C VAL A 149 -25.04 1.39 12.90
N ILE A 150 -24.57 2.22 11.98
CA ILE A 150 -23.42 1.96 11.13
C ILE A 150 -22.16 2.05 11.99
N ASN A 151 -21.41 0.96 12.11
CA ASN A 151 -20.10 0.93 12.75
C ASN A 151 -19.01 0.98 11.66
N VAL A 152 -18.38 2.13 11.49
CA VAL A 152 -17.28 2.29 10.53
C VAL A 152 -15.99 1.81 11.15
N VAL A 153 -15.30 0.87 10.48
CA VAL A 153 -14.12 0.20 11.01
C VAL A 153 -12.93 0.42 10.09
N PHE A 154 -11.84 0.94 10.66
CA PHE A 154 -10.56 1.17 9.99
C PHE A 154 -9.48 0.25 10.53
N ASP A 155 -8.43 0.10 9.75
CA ASP A 155 -7.23 -0.66 10.09
C ASP A 155 -6.37 -0.03 11.19
N ASN A 156 -6.27 1.32 11.23
CA ASN A 156 -5.49 2.05 12.24
C ASN A 156 -5.90 3.53 12.27
N PRO A 157 -5.90 4.22 13.42
CA PRO A 157 -6.26 5.65 13.49
C PRO A 157 -5.26 6.60 12.81
N ASN A 158 -4.09 6.11 12.41
CA ASN A 158 -3.06 6.86 11.68
C ASN A 158 -2.73 6.22 10.32
N SER A 159 -3.59 5.32 9.83
CA SER A 159 -3.43 4.71 8.52
C SER A 159 -3.77 5.67 7.39
N ALA A 160 -3.28 5.35 6.21
CA ALA A 160 -3.63 6.07 4.99
C ALA A 160 -5.14 6.02 4.70
N ASN A 161 -5.80 4.89 5.01
CA ASN A 161 -7.25 4.73 4.85
C ASN A 161 -8.03 5.72 5.73
N PHE A 162 -7.67 5.78 7.01
CA PHE A 162 -8.29 6.69 7.97
C PHE A 162 -8.03 8.16 7.60
N LEU A 163 -6.77 8.52 7.33
CA LEU A 163 -6.39 9.90 6.99
C LEU A 163 -7.06 10.38 5.70
N TYR A 164 -7.16 9.53 4.69
CA TYR A 164 -7.85 9.85 3.45
C TYR A 164 -9.33 10.21 3.70
N LEU A 165 -10.08 9.36 4.41
CA LEU A 165 -11.51 9.61 4.65
C LEU A 165 -11.74 10.72 5.66
N LYS A 166 -10.86 10.91 6.63
CA LYS A 166 -10.89 12.06 7.53
C LYS A 166 -10.80 13.39 6.76
N ASN A 167 -9.85 13.47 5.82
CA ASN A 167 -9.69 14.62 4.94
C ASN A 167 -10.87 14.79 3.99
N LEU A 168 -11.39 13.70 3.41
CA LEU A 168 -12.58 13.73 2.54
C LEU A 168 -13.81 14.29 3.27
N ALA A 169 -14.01 13.88 4.53
CA ALA A 169 -15.11 14.33 5.37
C ALA A 169 -14.90 15.72 5.99
N GLN A 170 -13.67 16.25 5.94
CA GLN A 170 -13.28 17.54 6.54
C GLN A 170 -13.62 17.62 8.04
N VAL A 171 -13.31 16.57 8.80
CA VAL A 171 -13.54 16.50 10.24
C VAL A 171 -12.24 16.49 11.02
N GLU A 172 -12.22 17.14 12.20
CA GLU A 172 -11.08 17.05 13.11
C GLU A 172 -11.14 15.78 13.96
N GLN A 173 -12.35 15.39 14.37
CA GLN A 173 -12.60 14.20 15.18
C GLN A 173 -13.70 13.35 14.53
N MET A 174 -13.49 12.03 14.53
CA MET A 174 -14.50 11.08 14.08
C MET A 174 -15.57 10.85 15.15
N PRO A 175 -16.83 10.57 14.79
CA PRO A 175 -17.88 10.22 15.73
C PRO A 175 -17.60 8.86 16.40
N VAL A 176 -18.30 8.58 17.52
CA VAL A 176 -18.07 7.42 18.40
C VAL A 176 -18.27 6.06 17.70
N ASN A 177 -19.08 6.02 16.65
CA ASN A 177 -19.33 4.83 15.85
C ASN A 177 -18.27 4.59 14.74
N VAL A 178 -17.23 5.40 14.71
CA VAL A 178 -16.05 5.25 13.84
C VAL A 178 -14.87 4.89 14.71
N PHE A 179 -14.28 3.70 14.50
CA PHE A 179 -13.17 3.22 15.31
C PHE A 179 -12.18 2.41 14.46
N ALA A 180 -11.03 2.12 15.03
CA ALA A 180 -9.98 1.37 14.37
C ALA A 180 -9.68 0.06 15.10
N VAL A 181 -9.27 -0.94 14.34
CA VAL A 181 -8.61 -2.18 14.78
C VAL A 181 -7.11 -2.05 14.52
N ASN A 182 -6.37 -3.14 14.22
CA ASN A 182 -4.91 -3.04 14.10
C ASN A 182 -4.38 -3.33 12.68
N SER A 183 -5.23 -3.84 11.76
CA SER A 183 -4.83 -4.18 10.39
C SER A 183 -6.03 -4.29 9.45
N ASN A 184 -5.79 -4.25 8.14
CA ASN A 184 -6.83 -4.51 7.13
C ASN A 184 -7.41 -5.93 7.28
N GLU A 185 -6.61 -6.93 7.65
CA GLU A 185 -7.11 -8.28 7.92
C GLU A 185 -8.10 -8.29 9.10
N GLU A 186 -7.82 -7.56 10.16
CA GLU A 186 -8.75 -7.44 11.29
C GLU A 186 -10.04 -6.71 10.91
N VAL A 187 -9.98 -5.70 10.03
CA VAL A 187 -11.18 -5.05 9.47
C VAL A 187 -12.05 -6.09 8.74
N ILE A 188 -11.45 -6.88 7.86
CA ILE A 188 -12.15 -7.93 7.11
C ILE A 188 -12.82 -8.93 8.06
N ASN A 189 -12.08 -9.42 9.05
CA ASN A 189 -12.61 -10.38 10.03
C ASN A 189 -13.72 -9.77 10.89
N TYR A 190 -13.60 -8.49 11.25
CA TYR A 190 -14.65 -7.77 11.98
C TYR A 190 -15.94 -7.67 11.17
N VAL A 191 -15.85 -7.26 9.90
CA VAL A 191 -17.00 -7.16 9.00
C VAL A 191 -17.70 -8.51 8.81
N LYS A 192 -16.94 -9.59 8.65
CA LYS A 192 -17.50 -10.96 8.52
C LYS A 192 -18.30 -11.40 9.75
N SER A 193 -18.01 -10.86 10.91
CA SER A 193 -18.67 -11.23 12.18
C SER A 193 -19.70 -10.22 12.69
N HIS A 194 -19.80 -9.03 12.06
CA HIS A 194 -20.66 -7.93 12.52
C HIS A 194 -21.50 -7.34 11.37
N LYS A 195 -22.79 -7.65 11.34
CA LYS A 195 -23.72 -7.24 10.28
C LYS A 195 -23.87 -5.72 10.12
N ASN A 196 -23.57 -4.97 11.17
CA ASN A 196 -23.68 -3.50 11.19
C ASN A 196 -22.35 -2.80 10.84
N ALA A 197 -21.30 -3.54 10.51
CA ALA A 197 -20.01 -2.98 10.18
C ALA A 197 -19.95 -2.47 8.74
N LEU A 198 -19.31 -1.33 8.56
CA LEU A 198 -18.80 -0.78 7.30
C LEU A 198 -17.28 -0.77 7.40
N GLY A 199 -16.63 -1.74 6.80
CA GLY A 199 -15.16 -1.83 6.78
C GLY A 199 -14.56 -0.97 5.68
N VAL A 200 -13.42 -0.34 5.98
CA VAL A 200 -12.62 0.44 5.02
C VAL A 200 -11.26 -0.22 4.87
N ILE A 201 -10.94 -0.68 3.66
CA ILE A 201 -9.70 -1.38 3.34
C ILE A 201 -9.08 -0.87 2.03
N GLY A 202 -7.80 -1.12 1.80
CA GLY A 202 -7.20 -1.00 0.47
C GLY A 202 -7.76 -2.07 -0.47
N VAL A 203 -8.07 -1.71 -1.71
CA VAL A 203 -8.70 -2.65 -2.66
C VAL A 203 -7.82 -3.86 -2.95
N ASN A 204 -6.50 -3.72 -2.91
CA ASN A 204 -5.55 -4.81 -3.19
C ASN A 204 -5.62 -5.99 -2.19
N TRP A 205 -6.32 -5.85 -1.06
CA TRP A 205 -6.55 -6.95 -0.12
C TRP A 205 -7.57 -7.98 -0.63
N ILE A 206 -8.42 -7.60 -1.59
CA ILE A 206 -9.55 -8.42 -2.05
C ILE A 206 -9.67 -8.52 -3.58
N SER A 207 -8.80 -7.87 -4.33
CA SER A 207 -8.98 -7.67 -5.77
C SER A 207 -8.16 -8.62 -6.64
N ASP A 208 -7.09 -9.21 -6.14
CA ASP A 208 -6.28 -10.15 -6.91
C ASP A 208 -7.05 -11.48 -7.07
N GLU A 209 -7.42 -11.79 -8.31
CA GLU A 209 -8.19 -13.01 -8.63
C GLU A 209 -7.32 -14.26 -8.76
N GLU A 210 -6.00 -14.10 -8.81
CA GLU A 210 -5.03 -15.19 -8.86
C GLU A 210 -4.47 -15.51 -7.47
N ASP A 211 -4.64 -14.62 -6.47
CA ASP A 211 -4.17 -14.84 -5.11
C ASP A 211 -5.23 -15.55 -4.24
N PRO A 212 -4.96 -16.79 -3.78
CA PRO A 212 -5.88 -17.52 -2.89
C PRO A 212 -6.22 -16.78 -1.60
N GLN A 213 -5.31 -15.94 -1.09
CA GLN A 213 -5.54 -15.18 0.13
C GLN A 213 -6.52 -14.02 -0.12
N ALA A 214 -6.37 -13.30 -1.23
CA ALA A 214 -7.31 -12.25 -1.62
C ALA A 214 -8.72 -12.82 -1.86
N LEU A 215 -8.81 -13.98 -2.52
CA LEU A 215 -10.08 -14.69 -2.71
C LEU A 215 -10.72 -15.08 -1.36
N LYS A 216 -9.93 -15.61 -0.41
CA LYS A 216 -10.40 -15.95 0.94
C LYS A 216 -10.84 -14.71 1.73
N PHE A 217 -10.16 -13.58 1.57
CA PHE A 217 -10.57 -12.32 2.19
C PHE A 217 -11.88 -11.80 1.60
N ARG A 218 -12.05 -11.87 0.29
CA ARG A 218 -13.27 -11.45 -0.42
C ARG A 218 -14.48 -12.34 -0.12
N ASP A 219 -14.26 -13.63 0.07
CA ASP A 219 -15.32 -14.56 0.42
C ASP A 219 -16.00 -14.15 1.75
N GLY A 220 -17.33 -14.11 1.76
CA GLY A 220 -18.10 -13.65 2.91
C GLY A 220 -18.10 -12.12 3.12
N LEU A 221 -17.86 -11.33 2.06
CA LEU A 221 -18.02 -9.88 2.04
C LEU A 221 -18.87 -9.42 0.85
N ASN A 222 -19.63 -8.35 1.04
CA ASN A 222 -20.17 -7.55 -0.04
C ASN A 222 -19.33 -6.28 -0.21
N VAL A 223 -18.84 -6.05 -1.44
CA VAL A 223 -18.17 -4.80 -1.79
C VAL A 223 -19.21 -3.76 -2.15
N VAL A 224 -19.19 -2.61 -1.48
CA VAL A 224 -20.11 -1.50 -1.69
C VAL A 224 -19.78 -0.79 -3.01
N SER A 225 -20.78 -0.50 -3.81
CA SER A 225 -20.65 0.35 -4.99
C SER A 225 -20.82 1.82 -4.60
N ILE A 226 -19.98 2.69 -5.13
CA ILE A 226 -19.92 4.11 -4.76
C ILE A 226 -20.27 5.00 -5.96
N ALA A 227 -21.19 5.95 -5.74
CA ALA A 227 -21.42 7.09 -6.63
C ALA A 227 -20.90 8.37 -5.97
N LYS A 228 -20.63 9.42 -6.74
CA LYS A 228 -20.20 10.71 -6.19
C LYS A 228 -21.36 11.37 -5.44
N SER A 229 -22.51 11.45 -6.09
CA SER A 229 -23.73 12.08 -5.56
C SER A 229 -24.96 11.25 -5.92
N GLU A 230 -26.07 11.59 -5.30
CA GLU A 230 -27.36 10.94 -5.57
C GLU A 230 -27.82 11.16 -7.03
N GLY A 231 -28.27 10.09 -7.65
CA GLY A 231 -28.68 10.10 -9.06
C GLY A 231 -27.57 9.87 -10.07
N GLU A 232 -26.33 9.74 -9.64
CA GLU A 232 -25.20 9.32 -10.47
C GLU A 232 -25.04 7.78 -10.47
N GLU A 233 -24.25 7.27 -11.41
CA GLU A 233 -23.96 5.85 -11.54
C GLU A 233 -23.05 5.36 -10.38
N TYR A 234 -23.31 4.13 -9.90
CA TYR A 234 -22.57 3.47 -8.83
C TYR A 234 -21.53 2.51 -9.40
N PHE A 235 -20.29 2.65 -8.93
CA PHE A 235 -19.17 1.84 -9.39
C PHE A 235 -18.56 1.06 -8.23
N LYS A 236 -18.15 -0.18 -8.51
CA LYS A 236 -17.25 -0.95 -7.62
C LYS A 236 -15.80 -0.56 -7.89
N PRO A 237 -14.89 -0.80 -6.93
CA PRO A 237 -13.46 -0.49 -7.11
C PRO A 237 -12.75 -1.49 -8.02
N TYR A 238 -13.31 -1.74 -9.21
CA TYR A 238 -12.65 -2.53 -10.24
C TYR A 238 -11.64 -1.68 -10.99
N GLN A 239 -10.59 -2.31 -11.49
CA GLN A 239 -9.45 -1.65 -12.11
C GLN A 239 -9.84 -0.62 -13.20
N ALA A 240 -10.73 -0.98 -14.11
CA ALA A 240 -11.20 -0.06 -15.16
C ALA A 240 -11.85 1.20 -14.57
N TYR A 241 -12.69 1.04 -13.55
CA TYR A 241 -13.39 2.16 -12.89
C TYR A 241 -12.46 2.98 -11.99
N ILE A 242 -11.41 2.37 -11.41
CA ILE A 242 -10.35 3.08 -10.70
C ILE A 242 -9.60 3.98 -11.69
N TYR A 243 -9.25 3.46 -12.87
CA TYR A 243 -8.59 4.21 -13.93
C TYR A 243 -9.43 5.43 -14.37
N GLU A 244 -10.70 5.22 -14.73
CA GLU A 244 -11.61 6.28 -15.14
C GLU A 244 -11.89 7.27 -14.00
N GLY A 245 -11.98 6.80 -12.75
CA GLY A 245 -12.15 7.62 -11.56
C GLY A 245 -10.98 8.56 -11.32
N TYR A 246 -9.76 8.09 -11.56
CA TYR A 246 -8.55 8.86 -11.35
C TYR A 246 -8.27 9.85 -12.50
N TYR A 247 -8.25 9.38 -13.75
CA TYR A 247 -7.85 10.21 -14.89
C TYR A 247 -8.98 11.09 -15.41
N ASP A 248 -10.21 10.60 -15.46
CA ASP A 248 -11.36 11.29 -16.06
C ASP A 248 -12.35 11.82 -15.02
N ASN A 249 -12.16 11.43 -13.75
CA ASN A 249 -13.09 11.77 -12.66
C ASN A 249 -14.56 11.35 -12.95
N LYS A 250 -14.77 10.25 -13.70
CA LYS A 250 -16.09 9.82 -14.18
C LYS A 250 -16.64 8.57 -13.50
N ALA A 251 -15.79 7.75 -12.89
CA ALA A 251 -16.19 6.49 -12.31
C ALA A 251 -15.91 6.42 -10.80
N TYR A 252 -15.20 5.39 -10.31
CA TYR A 252 -15.01 5.17 -8.88
C TYR A 252 -14.31 6.35 -8.18
N PRO A 253 -14.92 6.97 -7.16
CA PRO A 253 -14.44 8.25 -6.64
C PRO A 253 -13.40 8.15 -5.52
N LEU A 254 -13.24 7.00 -4.84
CA LEU A 254 -12.34 6.86 -3.70
C LEU A 254 -10.96 6.35 -4.14
N VAL A 255 -10.30 7.12 -4.98
CA VAL A 255 -8.98 6.81 -5.57
C VAL A 255 -7.87 7.63 -4.93
N ARG A 256 -6.65 7.05 -4.88
CA ARG A 256 -5.47 7.71 -4.31
C ARG A 256 -4.20 7.26 -5.01
N GLU A 257 -3.16 8.06 -4.91
CA GLU A 257 -1.84 7.72 -5.43
C GLU A 257 -1.05 6.85 -4.44
N VAL A 258 -0.11 6.06 -4.96
CA VAL A 258 0.86 5.29 -4.17
C VAL A 258 2.25 5.72 -4.57
N TRP A 259 3.02 6.16 -3.58
CA TRP A 259 4.35 6.72 -3.75
C TRP A 259 5.39 5.90 -3.03
N ILE A 260 6.48 5.58 -3.72
CA ILE A 260 7.71 5.09 -3.10
C ILE A 260 8.71 6.23 -3.01
N ILE A 261 9.18 6.51 -1.80
CA ILE A 261 10.01 7.67 -1.49
C ILE A 261 11.32 7.17 -0.90
N THR A 262 12.44 7.62 -1.47
CA THR A 262 13.77 7.22 -0.99
C THR A 262 14.73 8.41 -0.89
N LYS A 263 15.63 8.34 0.09
CA LYS A 263 16.79 9.23 0.26
C LYS A 263 18.12 8.49 0.09
N ALA A 264 18.07 7.22 -0.30
CA ALA A 264 19.23 6.39 -0.51
C ALA A 264 20.00 6.76 -1.79
N GLY A 265 21.27 6.38 -1.87
CA GLY A 265 22.08 6.56 -3.08
C GLY A 265 21.55 5.79 -4.28
N ARG A 266 21.90 6.22 -5.49
CA ARG A 266 21.42 5.60 -6.75
C ARG A 266 21.92 4.17 -6.99
N SER A 267 23.00 3.77 -6.31
CA SER A 267 23.66 2.47 -6.47
C SER A 267 23.45 1.58 -5.24
N THR A 268 22.35 1.73 -4.51
CA THR A 268 21.99 0.95 -3.31
C THR A 268 20.85 -0.01 -3.61
N LEU A 269 20.62 -0.97 -2.72
CA LEU A 269 19.50 -1.92 -2.82
C LEU A 269 18.13 -1.21 -2.74
N ASP A 270 18.04 -0.12 -1.98
CA ASP A 270 16.85 0.75 -1.98
C ASP A 270 16.51 1.25 -3.39
N ALA A 271 17.52 1.76 -4.12
CA ALA A 271 17.32 2.21 -5.50
C ALA A 271 16.99 1.04 -6.44
N GLY A 272 17.55 -0.15 -6.18
CA GLY A 272 17.21 -1.38 -6.87
C GLY A 272 15.74 -1.74 -6.71
N LEU A 273 15.23 -1.72 -5.48
CA LEU A 273 13.80 -1.96 -5.19
C LEU A 273 12.90 -0.92 -5.87
N VAL A 274 13.24 0.38 -5.76
CA VAL A 274 12.46 1.45 -6.43
C VAL A 274 12.40 1.21 -7.94
N ASN A 275 13.56 0.93 -8.57
CA ASN A 275 13.63 0.67 -10.02
C ASN A 275 12.83 -0.57 -10.42
N PHE A 276 12.84 -1.61 -9.58
CA PHE A 276 12.02 -2.80 -9.81
C PHE A 276 10.53 -2.48 -9.76
N MET A 277 10.08 -1.75 -8.73
CA MET A 277 8.65 -1.40 -8.56
C MET A 277 8.09 -0.58 -9.73
N VAL A 278 8.90 0.33 -10.29
CA VAL A 278 8.48 1.14 -11.45
C VAL A 278 8.88 0.54 -12.80
N GLY A 279 9.64 -0.54 -12.80
CA GLY A 279 10.00 -1.29 -14.00
C GLY A 279 8.92 -2.28 -14.42
N GLU A 280 9.11 -2.90 -15.58
CA GLU A 280 8.13 -3.80 -16.22
C GLU A 280 7.57 -4.87 -15.27
N LYS A 281 8.43 -5.56 -14.51
CA LYS A 281 7.99 -6.63 -13.60
C LYS A 281 7.17 -6.11 -12.42
N GLY A 282 7.63 -5.04 -11.77
CA GLY A 282 6.89 -4.43 -10.68
C GLY A 282 5.56 -3.86 -11.14
N GLN A 283 5.52 -3.20 -12.30
CA GLN A 283 4.29 -2.67 -12.88
C GLN A 283 3.32 -3.79 -13.30
N LEU A 284 3.82 -4.95 -13.72
CA LEU A 284 2.98 -6.13 -13.98
C LEU A 284 2.38 -6.71 -12.69
N ILE A 285 3.14 -6.75 -11.59
CA ILE A 285 2.62 -7.17 -10.27
C ILE A 285 1.54 -6.20 -9.81
N ILE A 286 1.76 -4.89 -9.92
CA ILE A 286 0.78 -3.86 -9.60
C ILE A 286 -0.51 -4.06 -10.41
N LEU A 287 -0.37 -4.33 -11.71
CA LEU A 287 -1.52 -4.61 -12.59
C LEU A 287 -2.30 -5.86 -12.14
N LYS A 288 -1.62 -6.94 -11.80
CA LYS A 288 -2.23 -8.19 -11.32
C LYS A 288 -2.94 -8.02 -9.98
N SER A 289 -2.42 -7.16 -9.11
CA SER A 289 -3.08 -6.78 -7.85
C SER A 289 -4.31 -5.87 -8.05
N SER A 290 -4.76 -5.71 -9.31
CA SER A 290 -5.88 -4.84 -9.71
C SER A 290 -5.72 -3.35 -9.36
N LEU A 291 -4.50 -2.92 -9.12
CA LEU A 291 -4.14 -1.50 -9.05
C LEU A 291 -3.80 -0.96 -10.46
N ILE A 292 -3.76 0.36 -10.60
CA ILE A 292 -3.36 1.00 -11.86
C ILE A 292 -1.85 1.28 -11.79
N PRO A 293 -1.03 0.69 -12.67
CA PRO A 293 0.37 1.03 -12.78
C PRO A 293 0.57 2.51 -13.14
N ALA A 294 1.59 3.15 -12.56
CA ALA A 294 1.84 4.58 -12.79
C ALA A 294 2.21 4.90 -14.24
N ASP A 295 2.79 3.93 -14.96
CA ASP A 295 3.31 4.10 -16.34
C ASP A 295 2.39 3.47 -17.41
N MET A 296 1.16 3.12 -17.03
CA MET A 296 0.22 2.48 -17.94
C MET A 296 -0.38 3.50 -18.90
N GLN A 297 0.11 3.53 -20.15
CA GLN A 297 -0.66 4.09 -21.24
C GLN A 297 -1.85 3.16 -21.49
N ALA A 298 -3.07 3.67 -21.27
CA ALA A 298 -4.29 2.92 -21.59
C ALA A 298 -4.31 2.54 -23.06
N ARG A 299 -4.06 1.27 -23.36
CA ARG A 299 -4.42 0.71 -24.66
C ARG A 299 -5.92 0.44 -24.62
N MET A 300 -6.72 1.41 -25.00
CA MET A 300 -8.13 1.17 -25.30
C MET A 300 -8.20 0.30 -26.56
N LEU A 301 -8.41 -0.99 -26.36
CA LEU A 301 -8.80 -1.90 -27.43
C LEU A 301 -10.28 -1.65 -27.73
N ASN A 302 -10.58 -0.84 -28.75
CA ASN A 302 -11.90 -0.81 -29.33
C ASN A 302 -12.17 -2.17 -30.01
N ILE A 303 -12.80 -3.10 -29.30
CA ILE A 303 -13.34 -4.32 -29.90
C ILE A 303 -14.57 -3.87 -30.68
N ARG A 304 -14.43 -3.70 -31.99
CA ARG A 304 -15.58 -3.64 -32.89
C ARG A 304 -16.16 -5.06 -32.95
N THR A 305 -17.28 -5.26 -32.29
CA THR A 305 -18.18 -6.38 -32.60
C THR A 305 -18.90 -6.03 -33.87
N GLU A 306 -18.55 -6.72 -34.98
CA GLU A 306 -19.36 -6.73 -36.21
C GLU A 306 -20.62 -7.57 -35.98
#